data_49fc88fbabafb46bc60a3e0ec615b510
#
_entry.id   49fc88fbabafb46bc60a3e0ec615b510
#
_cell.length_a   1.000
_cell.length_b   1.000
_cell.length_c   1.000
_cell.angle_alpha   90.00
_cell.angle_beta   90.00
_cell.angle_gamma   90.00
#
_symmetry.space_group_name_H-M   'P 1'
#
loop_
_entity.id
_entity.type
_entity.pdbx_description
1 polymer ?
#
loop_
_entity_poly.entity_id
_entity_poly.type
_entity_poly.pdbx_seq_one_letter_code
_entity_poly.pdbx_strand_id
1 'polypeptide(L)'
;MKISAIQRLREKLAGDQTVYGLWVTLESASISEMAVALGLDWIVVDAEHGHLDWKEILEHIRAAVRSDTVVLVRVAELNGGLIKRALDIGADGIVIPWIETGDQLKQAVSFATYPPEGIRGIGAERATGWGQCFVQHTREANENALVVPIIESVAAGKNVKALCQVPGVDLVFLGPADYSSTAGFRGQWEGPGVAKELLAIKDNLRAHGKHCGIIATSHENLVERRLQGFRMLGLGTDSGLLLRSLHAALGVVGQDRQMAPSFVPEKAVLPSTPLLRPPESLRPDRSETMNEPGKNAPIELAAGVALDCLVGKHNGARNLTTGLVTFEPKARLEYHTHPVSEAITLLSGTIVVGVEGREYALSQLDTIVIPRGVAHAAWNGSASGRGVAHVALASEAPSRELVSMPFENRPMPNESAHIPGKERVVHFASATRFEAGPGTSFIDHFNKDLMPGIEMSGGYGLFQPGGRLPAHFHDFDESICIIEGTAVCVVEGRRYHQSGCNTALQPRGRVHYFINESKEPMAMIWVYAGPVPERIIVDERCATVEGDPWKDGGQ
;
A
#
# COMPACT_ATOMS: atom_id res chain seq x y z
N MET A 1 -5.22 32.41 -20.22
CA MET A 1 -4.48 31.18 -20.51
C MET A 1 -3.03 31.53 -20.83
N LYS A 2 -2.09 30.84 -20.22
CA LYS A 2 -0.64 31.02 -20.37
C LYS A 2 -0.07 29.98 -21.34
N ILE A 3 -0.16 30.24 -22.64
CA ILE A 3 0.22 29.27 -23.68
C ILE A 3 1.66 28.79 -23.53
N SER A 4 2.61 29.70 -23.28
CA SER A 4 4.02 29.32 -23.10
C SER A 4 4.27 28.41 -21.89
N ALA A 5 3.53 28.60 -20.81
CA ALA A 5 3.61 27.73 -19.62
C ALA A 5 3.05 26.33 -19.92
N ILE A 6 1.91 26.26 -20.62
CA ILE A 6 1.30 25.00 -21.04
C ILE A 6 2.23 24.22 -21.99
N GLN A 7 2.82 24.91 -22.97
CA GLN A 7 3.76 24.29 -23.91
C GLN A 7 4.99 23.74 -23.17
N ARG A 8 5.57 24.49 -22.23
CA ARG A 8 6.66 24.00 -21.40
C ARG A 8 6.31 22.78 -20.58
N LEU A 9 5.10 22.76 -19.99
CA LEU A 9 4.60 21.59 -19.26
C LEU A 9 4.52 20.35 -20.18
N ARG A 10 3.96 20.52 -21.39
CA ARG A 10 3.88 19.48 -22.41
C ARG A 10 5.26 19.00 -22.87
N GLU A 11 6.20 19.91 -23.11
CA GLU A 11 7.59 19.58 -23.48
C GLU A 11 8.29 18.75 -22.40
N LYS A 12 8.18 19.14 -21.13
CA LYS A 12 8.73 18.36 -20.01
C LYS A 12 8.14 16.94 -19.97
N LEU A 13 6.82 16.82 -20.08
CA LEU A 13 6.14 15.53 -20.08
C LEU A 13 6.52 14.67 -21.30
N ALA A 14 6.60 15.26 -22.50
CA ALA A 14 7.04 14.58 -23.73
C ALA A 14 8.50 14.12 -23.64
N GLY A 15 9.34 14.86 -22.94
CA GLY A 15 10.73 14.50 -22.61
C GLY A 15 10.86 13.53 -21.44
N ASP A 16 9.78 12.89 -21.01
CA ASP A 16 9.69 11.98 -19.84
C ASP A 16 10.19 12.60 -18.53
N GLN A 17 10.18 13.92 -18.41
CA GLN A 17 10.52 14.61 -17.17
C GLN A 17 9.34 14.62 -16.20
N THR A 18 9.65 14.51 -14.91
CA THR A 18 8.62 14.62 -13.87
C THR A 18 8.31 16.08 -13.61
N VAL A 19 7.04 16.45 -13.62
CA VAL A 19 6.53 17.77 -13.26
C VAL A 19 5.84 17.71 -11.89
N TYR A 20 6.10 18.73 -11.06
CA TYR A 20 5.64 18.77 -9.68
C TYR A 20 4.63 19.89 -9.46
N GLY A 21 3.63 19.62 -8.63
CA GLY A 21 2.61 20.62 -8.33
C GLY A 21 1.89 20.41 -7.01
N LEU A 22 0.88 21.23 -6.79
CA LEU A 22 0.15 21.30 -5.55
C LEU A 22 -1.36 21.33 -5.80
N TRP A 23 -2.13 20.63 -4.98
CA TRP A 23 -3.58 20.81 -4.88
C TRP A 23 -3.89 21.87 -3.83
N VAL A 24 -4.67 22.87 -4.21
CA VAL A 24 -5.00 24.05 -3.41
C VAL A 24 -6.46 23.99 -3.01
N THR A 25 -6.70 23.87 -1.71
CA THR A 25 -8.03 23.76 -1.10
C THR A 25 -8.37 24.91 -0.16
N LEU A 26 -7.35 25.68 0.26
CA LEU A 26 -7.48 26.84 1.14
C LEU A 26 -7.70 28.13 0.36
N GLU A 27 -8.44 29.09 0.92
CA GLU A 27 -8.84 30.32 0.25
C GLU A 27 -7.67 31.32 -0.01
N SER A 28 -6.54 31.16 0.66
CA SER A 28 -5.44 32.11 0.60
C SER A 28 -4.64 31.98 -0.69
N ALA A 29 -4.74 32.96 -1.57
CA ALA A 29 -3.95 33.04 -2.81
C ALA A 29 -2.42 33.09 -2.57
N SER A 30 -1.96 33.45 -1.37
CA SER A 30 -0.54 33.36 -0.99
C SER A 30 0.02 31.97 -1.10
N ILE A 31 -0.80 30.92 -1.00
CA ILE A 31 -0.37 29.54 -1.24
C ILE A 31 0.05 29.36 -2.69
N SER A 32 -0.71 29.90 -3.64
CA SER A 32 -0.34 29.88 -5.05
C SER A 32 0.92 30.72 -5.33
N GLU A 33 1.11 31.84 -4.63
CA GLU A 33 2.36 32.62 -4.72
C GLU A 33 3.57 31.84 -4.19
N MET A 34 3.41 31.09 -3.09
CA MET A 34 4.46 30.19 -2.57
C MET A 34 4.79 29.08 -3.58
N ALA A 35 3.79 28.46 -4.19
CA ALA A 35 3.99 27.46 -5.23
C ALA A 35 4.76 28.01 -6.43
N VAL A 36 4.42 29.23 -6.87
CA VAL A 36 5.14 29.97 -7.92
C VAL A 36 6.57 30.28 -7.51
N ALA A 37 6.77 30.78 -6.29
CA ALA A 37 8.10 31.11 -5.77
C ALA A 37 9.02 29.89 -5.66
N LEU A 38 8.44 28.71 -5.38
CA LEU A 38 9.15 27.42 -5.38
C LEU A 38 9.42 26.89 -6.81
N GLY A 39 8.84 27.49 -7.84
CA GLY A 39 8.98 27.05 -9.22
C GLY A 39 8.21 25.76 -9.54
N LEU A 40 7.07 25.52 -8.87
CA LEU A 40 6.22 24.36 -9.18
C LEU A 40 5.66 24.50 -10.61
N ASP A 41 5.61 23.39 -11.32
CA ASP A 41 5.16 23.36 -12.72
C ASP A 41 3.66 23.60 -12.86
N TRP A 42 2.88 23.21 -11.86
CA TRP A 42 1.42 23.32 -11.89
C TRP A 42 0.80 23.45 -10.48
N ILE A 43 -0.38 24.02 -10.45
CA ILE A 43 -1.31 23.95 -9.30
C ILE A 43 -2.70 23.54 -9.79
N VAL A 44 -3.45 22.83 -8.96
CA VAL A 44 -4.88 22.58 -9.15
C VAL A 44 -5.65 23.31 -8.05
N VAL A 45 -6.47 24.27 -8.45
CA VAL A 45 -7.39 24.98 -7.54
C VAL A 45 -8.67 24.16 -7.47
N ASP A 46 -9.03 23.72 -6.28
CA ASP A 46 -10.04 22.68 -6.06
C ASP A 46 -11.41 23.27 -5.72
N ALA A 47 -12.31 23.30 -6.71
CA ALA A 47 -13.69 23.75 -6.53
C ALA A 47 -14.68 22.60 -6.30
N GLU A 48 -14.21 21.37 -6.09
CA GLU A 48 -15.04 20.21 -5.74
C GLU A 48 -15.06 19.98 -4.22
N HIS A 49 -13.90 19.73 -3.61
CA HIS A 49 -13.77 19.44 -2.18
C HIS A 49 -13.19 20.60 -1.37
N GLY A 50 -12.61 21.60 -2.02
CA GLY A 50 -12.26 22.87 -1.39
C GLY A 50 -13.51 23.71 -1.11
N HIS A 51 -13.37 24.66 -0.21
CA HIS A 51 -14.45 25.62 0.08
C HIS A 51 -14.24 26.95 -0.67
N LEU A 52 -13.64 26.86 -1.88
CA LEU A 52 -13.32 28.01 -2.75
C LEU A 52 -14.52 28.38 -3.63
N ASP A 53 -14.91 29.66 -3.61
CA ASP A 53 -15.86 30.19 -4.58
C ASP A 53 -15.08 30.86 -5.75
N TRP A 54 -15.77 31.29 -6.77
CA TRP A 54 -15.22 31.86 -7.99
C TRP A 54 -14.33 33.08 -7.74
N LYS A 55 -14.56 33.82 -6.69
CA LYS A 55 -13.70 34.95 -6.27
C LYS A 55 -12.33 34.49 -5.84
N GLU A 56 -12.26 33.51 -4.96
CA GLU A 56 -11.02 32.93 -4.45
C GLU A 56 -10.26 32.21 -5.57
N ILE A 57 -10.95 31.44 -6.41
CA ILE A 57 -10.36 30.79 -7.59
C ILE A 57 -9.68 31.84 -8.51
N LEU A 58 -10.34 32.98 -8.75
CA LEU A 58 -9.76 34.07 -9.54
C LEU A 58 -8.52 34.65 -8.88
N GLU A 59 -8.46 34.82 -7.56
CA GLU A 59 -7.27 35.31 -6.86
C GLU A 59 -6.09 34.33 -6.97
N HIS A 60 -6.31 33.02 -6.86
CA HIS A 60 -5.29 32.01 -7.13
C HIS A 60 -4.76 32.09 -8.56
N ILE A 61 -5.63 32.26 -9.55
CA ILE A 61 -5.23 32.47 -10.95
C ILE A 61 -4.38 33.74 -11.11
N ARG A 62 -4.75 34.84 -10.43
CA ARG A 62 -4.04 36.10 -10.42
C ARG A 62 -2.65 35.98 -9.80
N ALA A 63 -2.51 35.25 -8.71
CA ALA A 63 -1.25 34.99 -8.03
C ALA A 63 -0.21 34.32 -8.95
N ALA A 64 -0.66 33.49 -9.89
CA ALA A 64 0.21 32.75 -10.79
C ALA A 64 0.31 33.37 -12.22
N VAL A 65 -0.36 34.51 -12.50
CA VAL A 65 -0.51 35.03 -13.87
C VAL A 65 0.81 35.37 -14.58
N ARG A 66 1.84 35.77 -13.82
CA ARG A 66 3.17 36.17 -14.35
C ARG A 66 4.23 35.10 -14.12
N SER A 67 3.83 33.84 -14.08
CA SER A 67 4.73 32.70 -13.84
C SER A 67 4.58 31.64 -14.90
N ASP A 68 5.48 30.68 -14.88
CA ASP A 68 5.43 29.48 -15.70
C ASP A 68 4.61 28.34 -15.05
N THR A 69 4.09 28.55 -13.84
CA THR A 69 3.21 27.58 -13.15
C THR A 69 1.85 27.53 -13.82
N VAL A 70 1.48 26.38 -14.37
CA VAL A 70 0.17 26.14 -14.99
C VAL A 70 -0.90 26.08 -13.92
N VAL A 71 -2.01 26.81 -14.11
CA VAL A 71 -3.14 26.81 -13.18
C VAL A 71 -4.30 26.03 -13.77
N LEU A 72 -4.61 24.90 -13.16
CA LEU A 72 -5.77 24.09 -13.45
C LEU A 72 -6.85 24.37 -12.40
N VAL A 73 -8.12 24.26 -12.80
CA VAL A 73 -9.27 24.33 -11.88
C VAL A 73 -9.99 22.99 -11.91
N ARG A 74 -10.10 22.32 -10.77
CA ARG A 74 -10.97 21.16 -10.65
C ARG A 74 -12.40 21.67 -10.46
N VAL A 75 -13.27 21.36 -11.43
CA VAL A 75 -14.70 21.65 -11.35
C VAL A 75 -15.42 20.57 -10.53
N ALA A 76 -16.57 20.90 -9.92
CA ALA A 76 -17.28 19.98 -9.05
C ALA A 76 -17.91 18.79 -9.79
N GLU A 77 -18.17 18.93 -11.09
CA GLU A 77 -18.81 17.90 -11.92
C GLU A 77 -18.59 18.18 -13.41
N LEU A 78 -18.92 17.21 -14.26
CA LEU A 78 -18.94 17.37 -15.72
C LEU A 78 -20.10 18.30 -16.11
N ASN A 79 -19.86 19.60 -16.12
CA ASN A 79 -20.85 20.64 -16.43
C ASN A 79 -20.26 21.72 -17.34
N GLY A 80 -20.88 21.95 -18.49
CA GLY A 80 -20.40 22.91 -19.48
C GLY A 80 -20.36 24.37 -18.99
N GLY A 81 -21.25 24.74 -18.05
CA GLY A 81 -21.26 26.07 -17.43
C GLY A 81 -20.08 26.29 -16.49
N LEU A 82 -19.75 25.28 -15.65
CA LEU A 82 -18.61 25.32 -14.75
C LEU A 82 -17.28 25.33 -15.53
N ILE A 83 -17.15 24.47 -16.54
CA ILE A 83 -15.99 24.36 -17.41
C ILE A 83 -15.74 25.70 -18.12
N LYS A 84 -16.78 26.23 -18.78
CA LYS A 84 -16.71 27.53 -19.47
C LYS A 84 -16.26 28.65 -18.51
N ARG A 85 -16.88 28.73 -17.32
CA ARG A 85 -16.61 29.78 -16.35
C ARG A 85 -15.16 29.72 -15.84
N ALA A 86 -14.64 28.53 -15.53
CA ALA A 86 -13.26 28.32 -15.12
C ALA A 86 -12.27 28.83 -16.18
N LEU A 87 -12.50 28.46 -17.44
CA LEU A 87 -11.68 28.90 -18.56
C LEU A 87 -11.80 30.40 -18.85
N ASP A 88 -12.99 31.00 -18.70
CA ASP A 88 -13.24 32.42 -18.98
C ASP A 88 -12.60 33.34 -17.93
N ILE A 89 -12.51 32.91 -16.66
CA ILE A 89 -11.76 33.65 -15.63
C ILE A 89 -10.24 33.44 -15.75
N GLY A 90 -9.77 32.60 -16.68
CA GLY A 90 -8.37 32.51 -17.09
C GLY A 90 -7.60 31.31 -16.57
N ALA A 91 -8.26 30.23 -16.20
CA ALA A 91 -7.58 28.96 -15.99
C ALA A 91 -6.84 28.50 -17.25
N ASP A 92 -5.72 27.82 -17.08
CA ASP A 92 -4.92 27.24 -18.16
C ASP A 92 -5.49 25.88 -18.62
N GLY A 93 -6.35 25.30 -17.79
CA GLY A 93 -7.09 24.07 -18.07
C GLY A 93 -8.02 23.70 -16.92
N ILE A 94 -8.68 22.59 -17.10
CA ILE A 94 -9.68 22.05 -16.16
C ILE A 94 -9.33 20.62 -15.75
N VAL A 95 -9.65 20.30 -14.51
CA VAL A 95 -9.65 18.93 -14.00
C VAL A 95 -11.09 18.51 -13.76
N ILE A 96 -11.51 17.36 -14.27
CA ILE A 96 -12.89 16.92 -14.24
C ILE A 96 -12.98 15.58 -13.51
N PRO A 97 -13.72 15.52 -12.38
CA PRO A 97 -13.91 14.29 -11.62
C PRO A 97 -14.86 13.32 -12.33
N TRP A 98 -14.86 12.07 -11.92
CA TRP A 98 -15.84 11.05 -12.27
C TRP A 98 -16.04 10.81 -13.78
N ILE A 99 -14.97 10.88 -14.56
CA ILE A 99 -15.02 10.55 -15.98
C ILE A 99 -14.84 9.03 -16.15
N GLU A 100 -15.91 8.35 -16.47
CA GLU A 100 -15.97 6.88 -16.58
C GLU A 100 -16.01 6.35 -18.02
N THR A 101 -16.47 7.18 -18.96
CA THR A 101 -16.67 6.76 -20.35
C THR A 101 -16.01 7.70 -21.36
N GLY A 102 -15.67 7.15 -22.54
CA GLY A 102 -15.15 7.96 -23.65
C GLY A 102 -16.13 9.06 -24.09
N ASP A 103 -17.43 8.84 -23.98
CA ASP A 103 -18.44 9.83 -24.39
C ASP A 103 -18.53 10.98 -23.38
N GLN A 104 -18.43 10.70 -22.07
CA GLN A 104 -18.29 11.77 -21.07
C GLN A 104 -17.03 12.60 -21.32
N LEU A 105 -15.91 11.95 -21.66
CA LEU A 105 -14.67 12.67 -21.93
C LEU A 105 -14.73 13.49 -23.23
N LYS A 106 -15.35 12.98 -24.30
CA LYS A 106 -15.64 13.76 -25.51
C LYS A 106 -16.52 14.99 -25.20
N GLN A 107 -17.51 14.81 -24.35
CA GLN A 107 -18.36 15.90 -23.89
C GLN A 107 -17.55 16.95 -23.11
N ALA A 108 -16.65 16.54 -22.23
CA ALA A 108 -15.75 17.43 -21.50
C ALA A 108 -14.88 18.26 -22.45
N VAL A 109 -14.27 17.61 -23.44
CA VAL A 109 -13.47 18.31 -24.49
C VAL A 109 -14.35 19.29 -25.27
N SER A 110 -15.55 18.88 -25.66
CA SER A 110 -16.49 19.74 -26.39
C SER A 110 -16.91 20.97 -25.58
N PHE A 111 -17.07 20.86 -24.26
CA PHE A 111 -17.37 21.98 -23.38
C PHE A 111 -16.16 22.94 -23.20
N ALA A 112 -14.95 22.45 -23.39
CA ALA A 112 -13.72 23.25 -23.24
C ALA A 112 -13.27 23.93 -24.54
N THR A 113 -13.75 23.49 -25.71
CA THR A 113 -13.34 23.95 -27.03
C THR A 113 -14.40 24.81 -27.70
N TYR A 114 -13.96 25.81 -28.44
CA TYR A 114 -14.85 26.67 -29.25
C TYR A 114 -15.32 25.97 -30.53
N PRO A 115 -16.49 26.37 -31.06
CA PRO A 115 -16.91 25.90 -32.39
C PRO A 115 -15.88 26.17 -33.51
N PRO A 116 -15.76 25.30 -34.53
CA PRO A 116 -16.64 24.16 -34.80
C PRO A 116 -16.27 22.87 -34.07
N GLU A 117 -15.12 22.78 -33.40
CA GLU A 117 -14.63 21.56 -32.74
C GLU A 117 -15.37 21.24 -31.44
N GLY A 118 -15.98 22.24 -30.80
CA GLY A 118 -16.75 22.10 -29.56
C GLY A 118 -17.93 23.05 -29.50
N ILE A 119 -18.45 23.24 -28.27
CA ILE A 119 -19.64 24.06 -28.01
C ILE A 119 -19.41 25.11 -26.90
N ARG A 120 -18.16 25.39 -26.55
CA ARG A 120 -17.85 26.46 -25.59
C ARG A 120 -18.38 27.80 -26.11
N GLY A 121 -19.20 28.49 -25.29
CA GLY A 121 -19.64 29.84 -25.60
C GLY A 121 -18.49 30.85 -25.51
N ILE A 122 -18.47 31.85 -26.36
CA ILE A 122 -17.45 32.89 -26.42
C ILE A 122 -17.90 34.11 -25.61
N GLY A 123 -17.04 34.61 -24.71
CA GLY A 123 -17.25 35.82 -23.93
C GLY A 123 -16.07 36.78 -24.02
N ALA A 124 -16.34 38.11 -23.96
CA ALA A 124 -15.30 39.14 -23.94
C ALA A 124 -14.79 39.36 -22.50
N GLU A 125 -14.42 38.30 -21.82
CA GLU A 125 -14.02 38.29 -20.42
C GLU A 125 -12.48 38.23 -20.25
N ARG A 126 -12.03 37.92 -19.04
CA ARG A 126 -10.61 37.93 -18.66
C ARG A 126 -9.72 37.07 -19.58
N ALA A 127 -10.19 35.89 -19.99
CA ALA A 127 -9.41 35.00 -20.87
C ALA A 127 -9.07 35.64 -22.22
N THR A 128 -9.97 36.49 -22.74
CA THR A 128 -9.78 37.23 -24.00
C THR A 128 -9.14 38.63 -23.80
N GLY A 129 -8.61 38.92 -22.61
CA GLY A 129 -8.11 40.26 -22.26
C GLY A 129 -9.19 41.33 -22.34
N TRP A 130 -10.40 41.01 -21.83
CA TRP A 130 -11.60 41.87 -21.93
C TRP A 130 -11.90 42.30 -23.37
N GLY A 131 -11.77 41.33 -24.28
CA GLY A 131 -12.04 41.52 -25.71
C GLY A 131 -10.84 42.02 -26.53
N GLN A 132 -9.73 42.48 -25.90
CA GLN A 132 -8.58 43.01 -26.63
C GLN A 132 -7.81 41.92 -27.39
N CYS A 133 -7.78 40.71 -26.90
CA CYS A 133 -7.11 39.56 -27.52
C CYS A 133 -8.10 38.54 -28.08
N PHE A 134 -9.33 38.93 -28.40
CA PHE A 134 -10.42 38.06 -28.74
C PHE A 134 -10.10 37.08 -29.88
N VAL A 135 -9.63 37.63 -31.01
CA VAL A 135 -9.32 36.82 -32.22
C VAL A 135 -8.13 35.88 -31.96
N GLN A 136 -7.10 36.38 -31.30
CA GLN A 136 -5.93 35.56 -30.98
C GLN A 136 -6.31 34.41 -30.05
N HIS A 137 -6.98 34.73 -28.94
CA HIS A 137 -7.39 33.74 -27.96
C HIS A 137 -8.27 32.63 -28.57
N THR A 138 -9.26 32.99 -29.39
CA THR A 138 -10.17 32.02 -29.99
C THR A 138 -9.48 31.07 -30.99
N ARG A 139 -8.40 31.53 -31.65
CA ARG A 139 -7.59 30.69 -32.53
C ARG A 139 -6.71 29.70 -31.80
N GLU A 140 -6.19 30.10 -30.64
CA GLU A 140 -5.17 29.34 -29.91
C GLU A 140 -5.75 28.46 -28.80
N ALA A 141 -6.95 28.79 -28.30
CA ALA A 141 -7.51 28.16 -27.10
C ALA A 141 -7.80 26.67 -27.28
N ASN A 142 -8.35 26.26 -28.42
CA ASN A 142 -8.73 24.84 -28.64
C ASN A 142 -7.55 23.89 -28.60
N GLU A 143 -6.38 24.32 -29.07
CA GLU A 143 -5.16 23.52 -29.09
C GLU A 143 -4.42 23.53 -27.73
N ASN A 144 -4.63 24.56 -26.92
CA ASN A 144 -3.83 24.78 -25.72
C ASN A 144 -4.55 24.49 -24.40
N ALA A 145 -5.89 24.62 -24.34
CA ALA A 145 -6.61 24.32 -23.10
C ALA A 145 -6.39 22.87 -22.65
N LEU A 146 -5.91 22.70 -21.41
CA LEU A 146 -5.72 21.38 -20.84
C LEU A 146 -7.05 20.84 -20.32
N VAL A 147 -7.43 19.64 -20.77
CA VAL A 147 -8.58 18.87 -20.26
C VAL A 147 -8.03 17.63 -19.59
N VAL A 148 -8.16 17.59 -18.26
CA VAL A 148 -7.57 16.54 -17.42
C VAL A 148 -8.68 15.77 -16.72
N PRO A 149 -9.10 14.59 -17.23
CA PRO A 149 -10.05 13.74 -16.53
C PRO A 149 -9.39 13.08 -15.32
N ILE A 150 -10.18 12.81 -14.28
CA ILE A 150 -9.76 11.95 -13.17
C ILE A 150 -10.36 10.56 -13.38
N ILE A 151 -9.51 9.53 -13.37
CA ILE A 151 -9.89 8.13 -13.26
C ILE A 151 -9.89 7.78 -11.77
N GLU A 152 -11.08 7.63 -11.19
CA GLU A 152 -11.28 7.45 -9.75
C GLU A 152 -12.41 6.47 -9.41
N SER A 153 -12.77 5.62 -10.39
CA SER A 153 -13.68 4.50 -10.17
C SER A 153 -13.21 3.24 -10.90
N VAL A 154 -13.60 2.09 -10.39
CA VAL A 154 -13.34 0.79 -11.06
C VAL A 154 -13.97 0.75 -12.46
N ALA A 155 -15.11 1.43 -12.66
CA ALA A 155 -15.75 1.55 -13.98
C ALA A 155 -14.86 2.32 -14.95
N ALA A 156 -14.29 3.46 -14.54
CA ALA A 156 -13.33 4.23 -15.33
C ALA A 156 -12.07 3.42 -15.67
N GLY A 157 -11.53 2.69 -14.69
CA GLY A 157 -10.36 1.82 -14.86
C GLY A 157 -10.57 0.73 -15.92
N LYS A 158 -11.76 0.14 -15.97
CA LYS A 158 -12.14 -0.83 -17.02
C LYS A 158 -12.25 -0.20 -18.40
N ASN A 159 -12.57 1.08 -18.49
CA ASN A 159 -12.79 1.82 -19.73
C ASN A 159 -11.55 2.60 -20.21
N VAL A 160 -10.39 2.44 -19.60
CA VAL A 160 -9.18 3.24 -19.87
C VAL A 160 -8.81 3.29 -21.35
N LYS A 161 -8.99 2.19 -22.10
CA LYS A 161 -8.72 2.14 -23.55
C LYS A 161 -9.62 3.08 -24.34
N ALA A 162 -10.91 3.16 -24.00
CA ALA A 162 -11.86 4.07 -24.65
C ALA A 162 -11.54 5.53 -24.31
N LEU A 163 -11.12 5.81 -23.08
CA LEU A 163 -10.67 7.14 -22.65
C LEU A 163 -9.41 7.57 -23.41
N CYS A 164 -8.45 6.67 -23.65
CA CYS A 164 -7.25 6.96 -24.41
C CYS A 164 -7.51 7.39 -25.87
N GLN A 165 -8.62 6.93 -26.47
CA GLN A 165 -8.97 7.22 -27.86
C GLN A 165 -9.56 8.63 -28.07
N VAL A 166 -9.90 9.34 -26.98
CA VAL A 166 -10.47 10.68 -27.10
C VAL A 166 -9.38 11.68 -27.45
N PRO A 167 -9.51 12.44 -28.56
CA PRO A 167 -8.55 13.44 -28.95
C PRO A 167 -8.62 14.68 -28.02
N GLY A 168 -7.55 15.47 -27.97
CA GLY A 168 -7.50 16.69 -27.16
C GLY A 168 -7.22 16.46 -25.66
N VAL A 169 -6.90 15.24 -25.27
CA VAL A 169 -6.54 14.86 -23.90
C VAL A 169 -5.14 14.27 -23.88
N ASP A 170 -4.20 14.98 -23.28
CA ASP A 170 -2.79 14.55 -23.18
C ASP A 170 -2.47 13.93 -21.82
N LEU A 171 -3.24 14.29 -20.80
CA LEU A 171 -2.97 14.07 -19.40
C LEU A 171 -4.21 13.53 -18.67
N VAL A 172 -4.02 12.53 -17.85
CA VAL A 172 -5.06 11.91 -17.02
C VAL A 172 -4.57 11.87 -15.58
N PHE A 173 -5.42 12.21 -14.63
CA PHE A 173 -5.11 12.11 -13.20
C PHE A 173 -5.76 10.86 -12.59
N LEU A 174 -5.12 10.24 -11.60
CA LEU A 174 -5.71 9.13 -10.85
C LEU A 174 -6.14 9.60 -9.47
N GLY A 175 -7.36 9.23 -9.06
CA GLY A 175 -7.92 9.48 -7.74
C GLY A 175 -7.94 8.20 -6.88
N PRO A 176 -6.87 7.87 -6.13
CA PRO A 176 -6.76 6.60 -5.40
C PRO A 176 -7.85 6.38 -4.37
N ALA A 177 -8.24 7.42 -3.61
CA ALA A 177 -9.22 7.32 -2.53
C ALA A 177 -10.62 6.91 -3.02
N ASP A 178 -11.11 7.59 -4.08
CA ASP A 178 -12.41 7.29 -4.67
C ASP A 178 -12.37 5.99 -5.47
N TYR A 179 -11.27 5.72 -6.17
CA TYR A 179 -11.06 4.41 -6.81
C TYR A 179 -11.13 3.28 -5.77
N SER A 180 -10.42 3.44 -4.66
CA SER A 180 -10.44 2.50 -3.54
C SER A 180 -11.85 2.33 -2.96
N SER A 181 -12.57 3.42 -2.79
CA SER A 181 -13.96 3.40 -2.31
C SER A 181 -14.88 2.62 -3.25
N THR A 182 -14.77 2.81 -4.57
CA THR A 182 -15.57 2.06 -5.57
C THR A 182 -15.13 0.60 -5.70
N ALA A 183 -13.89 0.29 -5.34
CA ALA A 183 -13.38 -1.09 -5.23
C ALA A 183 -13.84 -1.79 -3.93
N GLY A 184 -14.59 -1.10 -3.04
CA GLY A 184 -15.10 -1.65 -1.79
C GLY A 184 -14.26 -1.31 -0.55
N PHE A 185 -13.19 -0.52 -0.67
CA PHE A 185 -12.27 -0.16 0.42
C PHE A 185 -12.49 1.29 0.89
N ARG A 186 -13.71 1.59 1.33
CA ARG A 186 -14.06 2.94 1.80
C ARG A 186 -13.15 3.41 2.94
N GLY A 187 -12.66 4.64 2.83
CA GLY A 187 -11.79 5.27 3.84
C GLY A 187 -10.31 4.86 3.75
N GLN A 188 -9.94 4.02 2.80
CA GLN A 188 -8.55 3.67 2.51
C GLN A 188 -8.08 4.43 1.27
N TRP A 189 -6.88 5.02 1.33
CA TRP A 189 -6.31 5.74 0.19
C TRP A 189 -6.05 4.79 -0.99
N GLU A 190 -5.46 3.66 -0.71
CA GLU A 190 -5.29 2.54 -1.65
C GLU A 190 -5.58 1.25 -0.90
N GLY A 191 -6.77 0.71 -1.09
CA GLY A 191 -7.12 -0.59 -0.54
C GLY A 191 -6.36 -1.72 -1.24
N PRO A 192 -6.45 -2.94 -0.71
CA PRO A 192 -5.74 -4.09 -1.26
C PRO A 192 -5.96 -4.30 -2.74
N GLY A 193 -4.87 -4.44 -3.48
CA GLY A 193 -4.89 -4.61 -4.92
C GLY A 193 -5.07 -3.31 -5.72
N VAL A 194 -5.62 -2.24 -5.12
CA VAL A 194 -5.87 -0.95 -5.80
C VAL A 194 -4.59 -0.34 -6.34
N ALA A 195 -3.50 -0.31 -5.57
CA ALA A 195 -2.22 0.19 -6.04
C ALA A 195 -1.74 -0.53 -7.32
N LYS A 196 -1.92 -1.85 -7.39
CA LYS A 196 -1.58 -2.65 -8.58
C LYS A 196 -2.47 -2.31 -9.77
N GLU A 197 -3.77 -2.10 -9.55
CA GLU A 197 -4.71 -1.69 -10.61
C GLU A 197 -4.34 -0.30 -11.14
N LEU A 198 -4.07 0.67 -10.26
CA LEU A 198 -3.65 2.02 -10.66
C LEU A 198 -2.35 2.01 -11.46
N LEU A 199 -1.38 1.15 -11.11
CA LEU A 199 -0.18 0.97 -11.91
C LEU A 199 -0.49 0.40 -13.30
N ALA A 200 -1.37 -0.58 -13.40
CA ALA A 200 -1.80 -1.15 -14.69
C ALA A 200 -2.54 -0.11 -15.56
N ILE A 201 -3.39 0.74 -14.94
CA ILE A 201 -4.04 1.88 -15.61
C ILE A 201 -3.00 2.86 -16.13
N LYS A 202 -2.04 3.28 -15.30
CA LYS A 202 -0.94 4.16 -15.67
C LYS A 202 -0.13 3.59 -16.86
N ASP A 203 0.22 2.30 -16.82
CA ASP A 203 0.99 1.66 -17.90
C ASP A 203 0.18 1.63 -19.20
N ASN A 204 -1.13 1.39 -19.13
CA ASN A 204 -2.04 1.44 -20.27
C ASN A 204 -2.13 2.85 -20.85
N LEU A 205 -2.29 3.89 -20.03
CA LEU A 205 -2.28 5.29 -20.45
C LEU A 205 -0.97 5.64 -21.18
N ARG A 206 0.17 5.28 -20.60
CA ARG A 206 1.48 5.53 -21.21
C ARG A 206 1.68 4.80 -22.53
N ALA A 207 1.24 3.55 -22.63
CA ALA A 207 1.28 2.78 -23.88
C ALA A 207 0.47 3.43 -25.03
N HIS A 208 -0.53 4.26 -24.68
CA HIS A 208 -1.33 5.03 -25.62
C HIS A 208 -0.85 6.50 -25.76
N GLY A 209 0.37 6.83 -25.31
CA GLY A 209 0.95 8.15 -25.44
C GLY A 209 0.33 9.21 -24.51
N LYS A 210 -0.39 8.81 -23.45
CA LYS A 210 -0.95 9.72 -22.47
C LYS A 210 -0.04 9.82 -21.23
N HIS A 211 0.01 10.99 -20.61
CA HIS A 211 0.72 11.18 -19.35
C HIS A 211 -0.21 10.93 -18.18
N CYS A 212 0.35 10.46 -17.06
CA CYS A 212 -0.43 10.11 -15.89
C CYS A 212 0.04 10.89 -14.66
N GLY A 213 -0.93 11.46 -13.95
CA GLY A 213 -0.73 12.19 -12.69
C GLY A 213 -1.34 11.47 -11.50
N ILE A 214 -0.76 11.71 -10.32
CA ILE A 214 -1.24 11.22 -9.02
C ILE A 214 -0.75 12.13 -7.89
N ILE A 215 -1.46 12.17 -6.77
CA ILE A 215 -1.02 12.85 -5.54
C ILE A 215 -0.20 11.88 -4.69
N ALA A 216 0.91 12.36 -4.14
CA ALA A 216 1.69 11.64 -3.14
C ALA A 216 1.17 11.90 -1.73
N THR A 217 1.18 10.88 -0.87
CA THR A 217 0.70 10.95 0.51
C THR A 217 1.81 11.21 1.52
N SER A 218 3.07 10.91 1.16
CA SER A 218 4.27 11.14 1.98
C SER A 218 5.49 11.43 1.09
N HIS A 219 6.64 11.74 1.70
CA HIS A 219 7.91 11.93 0.97
C HIS A 219 8.37 10.61 0.33
N GLU A 220 8.24 9.50 1.03
CA GLU A 220 8.59 8.16 0.54
C GLU A 220 7.67 7.78 -0.64
N ASN A 221 6.37 8.02 -0.51
CA ASN A 221 5.41 7.76 -1.57
C ASN A 221 5.67 8.63 -2.80
N LEU A 222 6.12 9.89 -2.63
CA LEU A 222 6.52 10.75 -3.75
C LEU A 222 7.68 10.12 -4.54
N VAL A 223 8.70 9.62 -3.85
CA VAL A 223 9.83 8.93 -4.48
C VAL A 223 9.37 7.66 -5.19
N GLU A 224 8.54 6.86 -4.52
CA GLU A 224 7.95 5.64 -5.07
C GLU A 224 7.17 5.92 -6.36
N ARG A 225 6.23 6.87 -6.35
CA ARG A 225 5.43 7.23 -7.54
C ARG A 225 6.30 7.68 -8.71
N ARG A 226 7.35 8.44 -8.44
CA ARG A 226 8.32 8.83 -9.47
C ARG A 226 9.02 7.60 -10.08
N LEU A 227 9.49 6.67 -9.25
CA LEU A 227 10.13 5.43 -9.70
C LEU A 227 9.17 4.51 -10.45
N GLN A 228 7.90 4.49 -10.06
CA GLN A 228 6.83 3.77 -10.76
C GLN A 228 6.48 4.37 -12.13
N GLY A 229 7.04 5.52 -12.48
CA GLY A 229 6.89 6.14 -13.80
C GLY A 229 5.72 7.12 -13.92
N PHE A 230 5.12 7.57 -12.84
CA PHE A 230 4.25 8.74 -12.87
C PHE A 230 5.07 9.99 -13.20
N ARG A 231 4.52 10.88 -14.02
CA ARG A 231 5.24 12.07 -14.50
C ARG A 231 4.59 13.40 -14.09
N MET A 232 3.34 13.40 -13.64
CA MET A 232 2.71 14.56 -13.02
C MET A 232 2.43 14.25 -11.55
N LEU A 233 3.29 14.75 -10.64
CA LEU A 233 3.23 14.42 -9.23
C LEU A 233 2.74 15.59 -8.38
N GLY A 234 1.62 15.39 -7.69
CA GLY A 234 1.13 16.29 -6.65
C GLY A 234 1.86 16.03 -5.34
N LEU A 235 2.43 17.08 -4.74
CA LEU A 235 3.11 17.01 -3.45
C LEU A 235 2.14 16.77 -2.27
N GLY A 236 0.86 16.91 -2.51
CA GLY A 236 -0.24 16.81 -1.57
C GLY A 236 -1.25 17.95 -1.74
N THR A 237 -2.15 18.08 -0.78
CA THR A 237 -2.97 19.28 -0.62
C THR A 237 -2.25 20.30 0.26
N ASP A 238 -2.48 21.58 0.05
CA ASP A 238 -1.94 22.67 0.87
C ASP A 238 -2.29 22.50 2.36
N SER A 239 -3.56 22.21 2.67
CA SER A 239 -4.04 21.93 4.02
C SER A 239 -3.34 20.72 4.65
N GLY A 240 -3.20 19.62 3.89
CA GLY A 240 -2.53 18.41 4.35
C GLY A 240 -1.03 18.60 4.59
N LEU A 241 -0.35 19.37 3.74
CA LEU A 241 1.07 19.69 3.90
C LEU A 241 1.30 20.56 5.15
N LEU A 242 0.49 21.61 5.34
CA LEU A 242 0.55 22.46 6.52
C LEU A 242 0.35 21.65 7.80
N LEU A 243 -0.67 20.81 7.83
CA LEU A 243 -0.99 20.00 8.99
C LEU A 243 0.12 19.01 9.33
N ARG A 244 0.67 18.30 8.34
CA ARG A 244 1.80 17.38 8.55
C ARG A 244 3.04 18.12 9.06
N SER A 245 3.32 19.32 8.57
CA SER A 245 4.45 20.14 9.01
C SER A 245 4.28 20.57 10.48
N LEU A 246 3.09 21.00 10.86
CA LEU A 246 2.77 21.36 12.25
C LEU A 246 2.89 20.15 13.18
N HIS A 247 2.37 19.00 12.77
CA HIS A 247 2.45 17.76 13.53
C HIS A 247 3.91 17.32 13.72
N ALA A 248 4.71 17.35 12.66
CA ALA A 248 6.13 17.03 12.73
C ALA A 248 6.89 17.98 13.68
N ALA A 249 6.60 19.29 13.63
CA ALA A 249 7.21 20.27 14.53
C ALA A 249 6.86 20.02 16.00
N LEU A 250 5.61 19.65 16.29
CA LEU A 250 5.18 19.27 17.66
C LEU A 250 5.87 17.98 18.13
N GLY A 251 6.06 17.01 17.25
CA GLY A 251 6.76 15.76 17.54
C GLY A 251 8.20 15.99 18.00
N VAL A 252 8.93 16.94 17.38
CA VAL A 252 10.32 17.28 17.75
C VAL A 252 10.45 17.73 19.20
N VAL A 253 9.41 18.39 19.75
CA VAL A 253 9.41 18.87 21.16
C VAL A 253 8.65 17.92 22.09
N GLY A 254 8.37 16.70 21.66
CA GLY A 254 7.68 15.69 22.48
C GLY A 254 6.20 15.99 22.75
N GLN A 255 5.58 16.84 21.91
CA GLN A 255 4.17 17.20 21.98
C GLN A 255 3.36 16.52 20.87
N ASP A 256 3.69 15.28 20.56
CA ASP A 256 2.95 14.51 19.58
C ASP A 256 1.49 14.35 20.02
N ARG A 257 0.56 14.82 19.21
CA ARG A 257 -0.87 14.82 19.51
C ARG A 257 -1.60 14.10 18.41
N GLN A 258 -2.42 13.14 18.81
CA GLN A 258 -3.39 12.58 17.89
C GLN A 258 -4.42 13.66 17.51
N MET A 259 -4.65 13.84 16.20
CA MET A 259 -5.67 14.77 15.75
C MET A 259 -7.05 14.28 16.20
N ALA A 260 -7.69 15.08 17.06
CA ALA A 260 -9.10 14.91 17.41
C ALA A 260 -9.93 15.88 16.55
N PRO A 261 -10.75 15.43 15.59
CA PRO A 261 -11.65 16.32 14.87
C PRO A 261 -12.65 16.89 15.85
N SER A 262 -12.55 18.18 16.15
CA SER A 262 -13.38 18.86 17.15
C SER A 262 -14.86 18.99 16.78
N PHE A 263 -15.24 18.62 15.55
CA PHE A 263 -16.63 18.63 15.07
C PHE A 263 -17.34 17.28 15.22
N VAL A 264 -16.67 16.25 15.71
CA VAL A 264 -17.34 15.00 16.08
C VAL A 264 -17.86 15.19 17.50
N PRO A 265 -19.19 15.20 17.76
CA PRO A 265 -19.72 15.28 19.10
C PRO A 265 -19.18 14.11 19.94
N GLU A 266 -18.76 14.36 21.19
CA GLU A 266 -18.23 13.33 22.11
C GLU A 266 -19.17 12.12 22.30
N LYS A 267 -20.43 12.22 21.91
CA LYS A 267 -21.46 11.18 22.00
C LYS A 267 -22.15 10.89 20.66
N ALA A 268 -21.55 11.20 19.53
CA ALA A 268 -22.05 10.66 18.28
C ALA A 268 -21.90 9.15 18.34
N VAL A 269 -23.01 8.45 18.58
CA VAL A 269 -23.13 7.06 18.14
C VAL A 269 -22.89 7.14 16.64
N LEU A 270 -21.69 6.77 16.22
CA LEU A 270 -21.37 6.62 14.81
C LEU A 270 -22.50 5.79 14.21
N PRO A 271 -23.20 6.24 13.15
CA PRO A 271 -24.14 5.40 12.48
C PRO A 271 -23.43 4.09 12.20
N SER A 272 -24.07 2.98 12.50
CA SER A 272 -23.51 1.63 12.36
C SER A 272 -22.70 1.61 11.08
N THR A 273 -21.36 1.48 11.24
CA THR A 273 -20.43 1.52 10.10
C THR A 273 -20.98 0.54 9.07
N PRO A 274 -21.24 0.97 7.82
CA PRO A 274 -21.73 0.04 6.81
C PRO A 274 -20.79 -1.15 6.82
N LEU A 275 -21.31 -2.37 6.74
CA LEU A 275 -20.51 -3.57 6.63
C LEU A 275 -19.43 -3.35 5.58
N LEU A 276 -18.20 -3.13 5.99
CA LEU A 276 -17.04 -3.20 5.11
C LEU A 276 -16.88 -4.68 4.77
N ARG A 277 -17.57 -5.10 3.73
CA ARG A 277 -17.40 -6.44 3.18
C ARG A 277 -16.09 -6.44 2.38
N PRO A 278 -15.32 -7.53 2.46
CA PRO A 278 -14.22 -7.71 1.54
C PRO A 278 -14.76 -7.63 0.09
N PRO A 279 -14.03 -6.99 -0.84
CA PRO A 279 -14.50 -6.89 -2.22
C PRO A 279 -14.54 -8.26 -2.89
N GLU A 280 -15.48 -8.49 -3.77
CA GLU A 280 -15.66 -9.76 -4.50
C GLU A 280 -14.39 -10.20 -5.25
N SER A 281 -13.55 -9.25 -5.67
CA SER A 281 -12.25 -9.53 -6.31
C SER A 281 -11.23 -10.23 -5.40
N LEU A 282 -11.43 -10.16 -4.09
CA LEU A 282 -10.60 -10.83 -3.07
C LEU A 282 -11.30 -12.04 -2.45
N ARG A 283 -12.43 -12.48 -3.02
CA ARG A 283 -13.10 -13.68 -2.56
C ARG A 283 -12.14 -14.86 -2.54
N PRO A 284 -12.00 -15.56 -1.41
CA PRO A 284 -11.09 -16.68 -1.30
C PRO A 284 -11.53 -17.83 -2.21
N ASP A 285 -10.58 -18.37 -2.94
CA ASP A 285 -10.76 -19.53 -3.83
C ASP A 285 -10.42 -20.86 -3.13
N ARG A 286 -10.00 -20.80 -1.88
CA ARG A 286 -9.57 -21.95 -1.06
C ARG A 286 -10.12 -21.84 0.36
N SER A 287 -10.27 -23.00 1.02
CA SER A 287 -10.58 -23.05 2.44
C SER A 287 -9.32 -22.91 3.29
N GLU A 288 -9.48 -22.39 4.49
CA GLU A 288 -8.47 -22.43 5.52
C GLU A 288 -8.17 -23.88 5.94
N THR A 289 -6.95 -24.13 6.41
CA THR A 289 -6.56 -25.43 6.96
C THR A 289 -5.93 -25.28 8.34
N MET A 290 -6.17 -26.25 9.20
CA MET A 290 -5.58 -26.37 10.53
C MET A 290 -4.68 -27.59 10.55
N ASN A 291 -3.39 -27.36 10.73
CA ASN A 291 -2.36 -28.37 10.53
C ASN A 291 -1.69 -28.68 11.88
N GLU A 292 -1.71 -29.96 12.28
CA GLU A 292 -1.12 -30.42 13.52
C GLU A 292 0.27 -31.01 13.27
N PRO A 293 1.29 -30.71 14.10
CA PRO A 293 2.59 -31.33 14.02
C PRO A 293 2.52 -32.86 14.09
N GLY A 294 3.35 -33.53 13.29
CA GLY A 294 3.46 -34.98 13.26
C GLY A 294 2.33 -35.71 12.53
N LYS A 295 1.38 -35.00 11.91
CA LYS A 295 0.34 -35.63 11.07
C LYS A 295 0.86 -35.98 9.68
N ASN A 296 1.79 -35.23 9.16
CA ASN A 296 2.44 -35.50 7.88
C ASN A 296 3.75 -36.28 8.09
N ALA A 297 4.15 -37.07 7.09
CA ALA A 297 5.49 -37.66 7.11
C ALA A 297 6.56 -36.53 7.02
N PRO A 298 7.52 -36.49 7.94
CA PRO A 298 8.54 -35.45 7.91
C PRO A 298 9.44 -35.61 6.66
N ILE A 299 9.86 -34.50 6.12
CA ILE A 299 10.78 -34.42 4.98
C ILE A 299 12.21 -34.45 5.54
N GLU A 300 12.97 -35.48 5.25
CA GLU A 300 14.40 -35.53 5.62
C GLU A 300 15.18 -34.52 4.77
N LEU A 301 15.77 -33.52 5.44
CA LEU A 301 16.59 -32.48 4.80
C LEU A 301 18.07 -32.90 4.76
N ALA A 302 18.55 -33.56 5.79
CA ALA A 302 19.88 -34.14 5.94
C ALA A 302 19.83 -35.20 7.05
N ALA A 303 20.92 -35.97 7.21
CA ALA A 303 21.00 -36.97 8.29
C ALA A 303 20.76 -36.31 9.67
N GLY A 304 19.65 -36.69 10.32
CA GLY A 304 19.23 -36.13 11.61
C GLY A 304 18.62 -34.72 11.54
N VAL A 305 18.30 -34.21 10.36
CA VAL A 305 17.56 -32.95 10.16
C VAL A 305 16.29 -33.21 9.37
N ALA A 306 15.15 -32.97 9.99
CA ALA A 306 13.85 -33.25 9.38
C ALA A 306 12.91 -32.03 9.49
N LEU A 307 12.15 -31.77 8.43
CA LEU A 307 11.12 -30.74 8.33
C LEU A 307 9.74 -31.39 8.44
N ASP A 308 8.97 -31.01 9.43
CA ASP A 308 7.52 -31.20 9.47
C ASP A 308 6.84 -30.01 8.80
N CYS A 309 6.48 -30.18 7.53
CA CYS A 309 5.90 -29.10 6.72
C CYS A 309 4.41 -28.95 7.08
N LEU A 310 4.05 -27.84 7.74
CA LEU A 310 2.70 -27.56 8.20
C LEU A 310 1.90 -26.72 7.19
N VAL A 311 2.55 -25.79 6.51
CA VAL A 311 1.97 -24.97 5.44
C VAL A 311 2.86 -25.05 4.21
N GLY A 312 2.27 -25.23 3.03
CA GLY A 312 3.00 -25.30 1.76
C GLY A 312 2.10 -25.75 0.61
N LYS A 313 2.68 -26.17 -0.49
CA LYS A 313 1.95 -26.61 -1.68
C LYS A 313 0.94 -27.73 -1.42
N HIS A 314 1.24 -28.64 -0.49
CA HIS A 314 0.41 -29.82 -0.17
C HIS A 314 -0.97 -29.46 0.39
N ASN A 315 -1.12 -28.31 1.04
CA ASN A 315 -2.40 -27.81 1.55
C ASN A 315 -2.85 -26.51 0.86
N GLY A 316 -2.28 -26.21 -0.31
CA GLY A 316 -2.72 -25.16 -1.20
C GLY A 316 -2.19 -23.76 -0.87
N ALA A 317 -1.19 -23.63 -0.01
CA ALA A 317 -0.53 -22.34 0.23
C ALA A 317 0.09 -21.79 -1.05
N ARG A 318 0.11 -20.46 -1.17
CA ARG A 318 0.74 -19.72 -2.28
C ARG A 318 1.84 -18.82 -1.73
N ASN A 319 3.00 -18.88 -2.37
CA ASN A 319 4.20 -18.10 -2.01
C ASN A 319 4.63 -18.25 -0.55
N LEU A 320 4.28 -19.34 0.11
CA LEU A 320 4.59 -19.56 1.52
C LEU A 320 4.76 -21.04 1.83
N THR A 321 5.85 -21.36 2.54
CA THR A 321 6.04 -22.62 3.26
C THR A 321 6.42 -22.30 4.69
N THR A 322 5.75 -22.92 5.67
CA THR A 322 6.15 -22.88 7.07
C THR A 322 6.08 -24.28 7.70
N GLY A 323 6.90 -24.49 8.72
CA GLY A 323 6.93 -25.75 9.42
C GLY A 323 7.94 -25.78 10.56
N LEU A 324 8.12 -26.96 11.14
CA LEU A 324 9.06 -27.20 12.23
C LEU A 324 10.24 -28.01 11.73
N VAL A 325 11.45 -27.46 11.86
CA VAL A 325 12.67 -28.21 11.59
C VAL A 325 13.25 -28.70 12.90
N THR A 326 13.47 -30.01 12.97
CA THR A 326 14.10 -30.67 14.11
C THR A 326 15.53 -31.08 13.75
N PHE A 327 16.48 -30.71 14.59
CA PHE A 327 17.87 -31.13 14.51
C PHE A 327 18.17 -32.09 15.65
N GLU A 328 18.54 -33.31 15.33
CA GLU A 328 19.06 -34.26 16.32
C GLU A 328 20.40 -33.74 16.86
N PRO A 329 20.90 -34.27 18.01
CA PRO A 329 22.18 -33.88 18.55
C PRO A 329 23.31 -34.00 17.51
N LYS A 330 24.10 -32.93 17.34
CA LYS A 330 25.22 -32.81 16.36
C LYS A 330 24.80 -32.89 14.88
N ALA A 331 23.49 -32.93 14.57
CA ALA A 331 23.03 -32.93 13.19
C ALA A 331 23.29 -31.55 12.53
N ARG A 332 23.56 -31.60 11.23
CA ARG A 332 23.95 -30.43 10.45
C ARG A 332 23.24 -30.41 9.10
N LEU A 333 22.74 -29.23 8.73
CA LEU A 333 22.33 -28.89 7.38
C LEU A 333 23.46 -28.07 6.74
N GLU A 334 24.07 -28.60 5.68
CA GLU A 334 25.21 -28.00 5.03
C GLU A 334 24.86 -26.70 4.32
N TYR A 335 25.90 -25.91 3.98
CA TYR A 335 25.71 -24.65 3.28
C TYR A 335 24.93 -24.81 1.98
N HIS A 336 23.89 -24.01 1.85
CA HIS A 336 23.01 -23.98 0.69
C HIS A 336 22.44 -22.57 0.48
N THR A 337 21.81 -22.36 -0.66
CA THR A 337 21.06 -21.14 -0.99
C THR A 337 19.63 -21.48 -1.34
N HIS A 338 18.74 -20.52 -1.15
CA HIS A 338 17.37 -20.53 -1.68
C HIS A 338 17.18 -19.39 -2.68
N PRO A 339 16.34 -19.55 -3.72
CA PRO A 339 15.94 -18.44 -4.61
C PRO A 339 14.97 -17.46 -3.96
N VAL A 340 14.61 -17.69 -2.70
CA VAL A 340 13.69 -16.90 -1.88
C VAL A 340 14.28 -16.65 -0.50
N SER A 341 13.72 -15.71 0.25
CA SER A 341 14.13 -15.45 1.63
C SER A 341 13.64 -16.55 2.58
N GLU A 342 14.43 -16.79 3.64
CA GLU A 342 14.12 -17.73 4.73
C GLU A 342 14.18 -17.04 6.08
N ALA A 343 13.26 -17.39 6.99
CA ALA A 343 13.30 -16.99 8.40
C ALA A 343 13.34 -18.24 9.29
N ILE A 344 14.23 -18.23 10.28
CA ILE A 344 14.46 -19.33 11.24
C ILE A 344 14.28 -18.76 12.65
N THR A 345 13.29 -19.25 13.39
CA THR A 345 13.02 -18.85 14.78
C THR A 345 13.24 -20.04 15.70
N LEU A 346 14.16 -19.94 16.66
CA LEU A 346 14.42 -21.04 17.60
C LEU A 346 13.27 -21.19 18.60
N LEU A 347 12.65 -22.35 18.66
CA LEU A 347 11.58 -22.68 19.63
C LEU A 347 12.15 -23.35 20.89
N SER A 348 13.05 -24.31 20.71
CA SER A 348 13.66 -25.02 21.85
C SER A 348 15.02 -25.63 21.49
N GLY A 349 15.81 -25.89 22.52
CA GLY A 349 17.14 -26.49 22.36
C GLY A 349 18.20 -25.48 21.90
N THR A 350 19.13 -25.94 21.06
CA THR A 350 20.26 -25.13 20.59
C THR A 350 20.42 -25.30 19.08
N ILE A 351 20.39 -24.18 18.35
CA ILE A 351 20.71 -24.13 16.93
C ILE A 351 21.68 -22.98 16.69
N VAL A 352 22.72 -23.26 15.91
CA VAL A 352 23.64 -22.26 15.38
C VAL A 352 23.38 -22.13 13.89
N VAL A 353 23.27 -20.92 13.39
CA VAL A 353 23.11 -20.64 11.97
C VAL A 353 24.38 -19.96 11.45
N GLY A 354 25.01 -20.55 10.44
CA GLY A 354 26.16 -19.99 9.75
C GLY A 354 25.71 -19.28 8.48
N VAL A 355 26.07 -18.02 8.30
CA VAL A 355 25.77 -17.24 7.09
C VAL A 355 27.06 -16.71 6.49
N GLU A 356 27.46 -17.22 5.33
CA GLU A 356 28.70 -16.83 4.65
C GLU A 356 29.93 -16.76 5.60
N GLY A 357 30.07 -17.77 6.49
CA GLY A 357 31.16 -17.88 7.45
C GLY A 357 30.99 -17.12 8.77
N ARG A 358 29.91 -16.38 8.96
CA ARG A 358 29.51 -15.78 10.25
C ARG A 358 28.59 -16.74 10.98
N GLU A 359 28.79 -16.93 12.29
CA GLU A 359 28.01 -17.87 13.11
C GLU A 359 27.13 -17.12 14.12
N TYR A 360 25.87 -17.53 14.20
CA TYR A 360 24.84 -16.97 15.07
C TYR A 360 24.25 -18.07 15.95
N ALA A 361 24.61 -18.07 17.23
CA ALA A 361 23.98 -18.95 18.21
C ALA A 361 22.65 -18.32 18.65
N LEU A 362 21.54 -18.95 18.31
CA LEU A 362 20.22 -18.44 18.64
C LEU A 362 19.81 -18.81 20.07
N SER A 363 19.26 -17.86 20.79
CA SER A 363 18.50 -18.06 22.03
C SER A 363 17.04 -18.37 21.71
N GLN A 364 16.28 -18.87 22.68
CA GLN A 364 14.85 -19.16 22.49
C GLN A 364 14.09 -17.92 22.00
N LEU A 365 13.32 -18.08 20.93
CA LEU A 365 12.55 -17.05 20.22
C LEU A 365 13.40 -16.02 19.47
N ASP A 366 14.72 -16.11 19.47
CA ASP A 366 15.52 -15.36 18.52
C ASP A 366 15.20 -15.80 17.08
N THR A 367 15.20 -14.84 16.17
CA THR A 367 14.93 -15.08 14.76
C THR A 367 16.09 -14.59 13.92
N ILE A 368 16.56 -15.42 12.99
CA ILE A 368 17.47 -14.99 11.92
C ILE A 368 16.72 -15.05 10.59
N VAL A 369 16.85 -13.98 9.81
CA VAL A 369 16.24 -13.86 8.48
C VAL A 369 17.32 -13.74 7.42
N ILE A 370 17.27 -14.62 6.44
CA ILE A 370 18.29 -14.78 5.43
C ILE A 370 17.69 -14.37 4.08
N PRO A 371 18.24 -13.35 3.40
CA PRO A 371 17.79 -12.94 2.08
C PRO A 371 18.01 -14.03 1.03
N ARG A 372 17.22 -13.98 -0.04
CA ARG A 372 17.38 -14.87 -1.20
C ARG A 372 18.82 -14.88 -1.73
N GLY A 373 19.31 -16.06 -2.09
CA GLY A 373 20.64 -16.26 -2.68
C GLY A 373 21.80 -16.17 -1.70
N VAL A 374 21.57 -15.88 -0.42
CA VAL A 374 22.61 -15.82 0.61
C VAL A 374 22.90 -17.23 1.13
N ALA A 375 24.17 -17.64 1.07
CA ALA A 375 24.60 -18.98 1.47
C ALA A 375 24.58 -19.13 3.00
N HIS A 376 23.89 -20.17 3.49
CA HIS A 376 23.77 -20.43 4.92
C HIS A 376 23.72 -21.91 5.25
N ALA A 377 24.02 -22.22 6.50
CA ALA A 377 24.01 -23.56 7.09
C ALA A 377 23.38 -23.48 8.48
N ALA A 378 22.89 -24.59 9.01
CA ALA A 378 22.40 -24.66 10.38
C ALA A 378 22.80 -25.97 11.04
N TRP A 379 23.08 -25.96 12.34
CA TRP A 379 23.46 -27.18 13.07
C TRP A 379 23.06 -27.11 14.54
N ASN A 380 22.90 -28.27 15.12
CA ASN A 380 22.71 -28.42 16.55
C ASN A 380 24.07 -28.61 17.25
N GLY A 381 24.50 -27.61 18.00
CA GLY A 381 25.75 -27.67 18.78
C GLY A 381 25.68 -28.53 20.04
N SER A 382 24.48 -29.01 20.45
CA SER A 382 24.29 -29.83 21.63
C SER A 382 24.78 -31.27 21.42
N ALA A 383 25.33 -31.87 22.48
CA ALA A 383 25.74 -33.27 22.47
C ALA A 383 24.58 -34.25 22.72
N SER A 384 23.47 -33.81 23.29
CA SER A 384 22.39 -34.70 23.77
C SER A 384 20.97 -34.16 23.58
N GLY A 385 20.79 -32.86 23.40
CA GLY A 385 19.47 -32.22 23.26
C GLY A 385 19.10 -31.97 21.79
N ARG A 386 17.84 -32.16 21.42
CA ARG A 386 17.31 -31.74 20.12
C ARG A 386 17.18 -30.23 20.03
N GLY A 387 17.39 -29.68 18.85
CA GLY A 387 17.04 -28.32 18.52
C GLY A 387 15.79 -28.29 17.64
N VAL A 388 14.81 -27.42 17.96
CA VAL A 388 13.59 -27.25 17.16
C VAL A 388 13.43 -25.80 16.80
N ALA A 389 13.25 -25.51 15.52
CA ALA A 389 12.99 -24.16 15.00
C ALA A 389 11.73 -24.14 14.16
N HIS A 390 10.99 -23.03 14.21
CA HIS A 390 10.02 -22.66 13.20
C HIS A 390 10.76 -22.07 12.00
N VAL A 391 10.43 -22.52 10.80
CA VAL A 391 10.99 -22.00 9.55
C VAL A 391 9.89 -21.46 8.65
N ALA A 392 10.22 -20.41 7.91
CA ALA A 392 9.34 -19.81 6.90
C ALA A 392 10.16 -19.48 5.64
N LEU A 393 9.61 -19.83 4.48
CA LEU A 393 10.20 -19.54 3.16
C LEU A 393 9.13 -18.91 2.25
N ALA A 394 9.54 -17.91 1.49
CA ALA A 394 8.65 -17.15 0.59
C ALA A 394 8.32 -17.90 -0.72
N SER A 395 8.00 -19.18 -0.63
CA SER A 395 7.61 -20.07 -1.74
C SER A 395 6.76 -21.22 -1.21
N GLU A 396 5.75 -21.64 -1.95
CA GLU A 396 4.95 -22.84 -1.62
C GLU A 396 5.68 -24.17 -1.85
N ALA A 397 6.77 -24.14 -2.61
CA ALA A 397 7.61 -25.30 -2.91
C ALA A 397 9.09 -24.88 -3.00
N PRO A 398 9.72 -24.56 -1.87
CA PRO A 398 11.08 -24.03 -1.86
C PRO A 398 12.08 -25.07 -2.36
N SER A 399 13.01 -24.62 -3.21
CA SER A 399 14.17 -25.39 -3.62
C SER A 399 15.42 -24.90 -2.89
N ARG A 400 16.43 -25.75 -2.82
CA ARG A 400 17.74 -25.38 -2.29
C ARG A 400 18.85 -25.90 -3.19
N GLU A 401 19.96 -25.16 -3.24
CA GLU A 401 21.18 -25.55 -3.97
C GLU A 401 22.34 -25.60 -2.99
N LEU A 402 23.05 -26.74 -2.96
CA LEU A 402 24.25 -26.90 -2.11
C LEU A 402 25.37 -26.00 -2.60
N VAL A 403 26.06 -25.38 -1.68
CA VAL A 403 27.20 -24.50 -1.96
C VAL A 403 28.49 -25.11 -1.41
N SER A 404 29.47 -25.28 -2.30
CA SER A 404 30.81 -25.74 -1.90
C SER A 404 31.58 -24.59 -1.24
N MET A 405 32.21 -24.88 -0.10
CA MET A 405 32.98 -23.92 0.70
C MET A 405 34.46 -23.90 0.35
N PRO A 406 35.21 -22.77 0.55
CA PRO A 406 35.36 -22.19 1.89
C PRO A 406 34.91 -20.73 2.01
N PHE A 407 34.06 -20.46 2.99
CA PHE A 407 33.95 -19.11 3.52
C PHE A 407 34.99 -18.99 4.66
N GLU A 408 35.93 -18.08 4.54
CA GLU A 408 36.83 -17.74 5.65
C GLU A 408 36.00 -17.17 6.80
N ASN A 409 36.36 -17.52 8.06
CA ASN A 409 35.73 -16.93 9.24
C ASN A 409 35.80 -15.41 9.15
N ARG A 410 34.66 -14.77 8.89
CA ARG A 410 34.56 -13.32 8.88
C ARG A 410 34.10 -12.85 10.26
N PRO A 411 34.72 -11.80 10.82
CA PRO A 411 34.29 -11.28 12.10
C PRO A 411 32.82 -10.83 12.04
N MET A 412 32.08 -11.06 13.12
CA MET A 412 30.71 -10.59 13.30
C MET A 412 30.63 -9.09 12.96
N PRO A 413 29.70 -8.63 12.13
CA PRO A 413 29.43 -7.20 12.02
C PRO A 413 28.94 -6.67 13.38
N ASN A 414 29.34 -5.48 13.78
CA ASN A 414 28.80 -4.83 14.97
C ASN A 414 27.27 -4.83 14.89
N GLU A 415 26.60 -5.14 15.99
CA GLU A 415 25.17 -5.41 16.15
C GLU A 415 24.21 -4.33 15.61
N SER A 416 24.72 -3.17 15.20
CA SER A 416 23.92 -2.00 14.76
C SER A 416 23.97 -1.68 13.27
N ALA A 417 24.72 -2.39 12.44
CA ALA A 417 24.84 -2.06 11.01
C ALA A 417 24.03 -3.03 10.15
N HIS A 418 22.78 -2.68 9.83
CA HIS A 418 22.03 -3.31 8.76
C HIS A 418 22.69 -3.01 7.41
N ILE A 419 23.28 -4.00 6.77
CA ILE A 419 23.80 -3.89 5.41
C ILE A 419 22.71 -4.45 4.48
N PRO A 420 22.13 -3.65 3.56
CA PRO A 420 21.10 -4.11 2.64
C PRO A 420 21.52 -5.38 1.88
N GLY A 421 20.65 -6.39 1.85
CA GLY A 421 20.89 -7.66 1.17
C GLY A 421 21.56 -8.76 2.02
N LYS A 422 21.86 -8.48 3.29
CA LYS A 422 22.41 -9.45 4.26
C LYS A 422 21.37 -9.88 5.30
N GLU A 423 21.71 -10.91 6.08
CA GLU A 423 20.90 -11.47 7.14
C GLU A 423 20.56 -10.46 8.23
N ARG A 424 19.40 -10.65 8.84
CA ARG A 424 18.94 -9.87 10.00
C ARG A 424 18.75 -10.81 11.18
N VAL A 425 19.36 -10.48 12.32
CA VAL A 425 19.12 -11.19 13.58
C VAL A 425 18.23 -10.33 14.48
N VAL A 426 17.18 -10.93 15.02
CA VAL A 426 16.28 -10.31 15.98
C VAL A 426 16.42 -11.04 17.30
N HIS A 427 17.00 -10.37 18.29
CA HIS A 427 17.11 -10.89 19.65
C HIS A 427 15.81 -10.61 20.40
N PHE A 428 15.06 -11.65 20.69
CA PHE A 428 13.72 -11.55 21.29
C PHE A 428 13.67 -10.74 22.59
N ALA A 429 14.70 -10.87 23.44
CA ALA A 429 14.77 -10.20 24.72
C ALA A 429 14.86 -8.66 24.62
N SER A 430 15.42 -8.14 23.54
CA SER A 430 15.62 -6.70 23.29
C SER A 430 14.76 -6.14 22.15
N ALA A 431 13.91 -6.95 21.53
CA ALA A 431 13.10 -6.53 20.41
C ALA A 431 12.01 -5.54 20.82
N THR A 432 11.77 -4.55 19.97
CA THR A 432 10.72 -3.53 20.18
C THR A 432 9.33 -4.17 20.05
N ARG A 433 8.47 -3.89 21.04
CA ARG A 433 7.10 -4.38 21.10
C ARG A 433 6.11 -3.24 20.85
N PHE A 434 4.98 -3.59 20.23
CA PHE A 434 3.87 -2.65 20.03
C PHE A 434 2.53 -3.36 20.29
N GLU A 435 1.47 -2.59 20.58
CA GLU A 435 0.12 -3.10 20.75
C GLU A 435 -0.59 -3.17 19.41
N ALA A 436 -1.18 -4.33 19.07
CA ALA A 436 -1.91 -4.54 17.81
C ALA A 436 -3.43 -4.71 18.00
N GLY A 437 -3.88 -4.71 19.24
CA GLY A 437 -5.26 -4.79 19.67
C GLY A 437 -5.34 -4.95 21.19
N PRO A 438 -6.52 -4.86 21.79
CA PRO A 438 -6.68 -4.95 23.23
C PRO A 438 -6.06 -6.23 23.81
N GLY A 439 -5.16 -6.09 24.78
CA GLY A 439 -4.48 -7.19 25.44
C GLY A 439 -3.51 -7.97 24.55
N THR A 440 -3.01 -7.35 23.47
CA THR A 440 -2.05 -7.98 22.55
C THR A 440 -0.74 -7.21 22.51
N SER A 441 0.37 -7.91 22.27
CA SER A 441 1.70 -7.34 22.10
C SER A 441 2.44 -8.05 20.98
N PHE A 442 2.95 -7.31 20.01
CA PHE A 442 3.58 -7.83 18.79
C PHE A 442 5.03 -7.37 18.65
N ILE A 443 5.81 -8.18 17.95
CA ILE A 443 7.17 -7.87 17.49
C ILE A 443 7.22 -8.20 15.99
N ASP A 444 7.60 -7.23 15.17
CA ASP A 444 7.93 -7.49 13.76
C ASP A 444 9.37 -8.01 13.67
N HIS A 445 9.53 -9.22 13.17
CA HIS A 445 10.85 -9.79 12.93
C HIS A 445 11.40 -9.34 11.57
N PHE A 446 10.56 -9.32 10.54
CA PHE A 446 10.91 -8.94 9.18
C PHE A 446 9.70 -8.43 8.40
N ASN A 447 9.94 -7.42 7.60
CA ASN A 447 9.03 -6.83 6.62
C ASN A 447 9.86 -5.96 5.65
N LYS A 448 9.21 -5.35 4.64
CA LYS A 448 9.92 -4.54 3.62
C LYS A 448 10.68 -3.34 4.20
N ASP A 449 10.24 -2.77 5.32
CA ASP A 449 10.85 -1.59 5.92
C ASP A 449 12.08 -1.98 6.77
N LEU A 450 12.06 -3.17 7.37
CA LEU A 450 13.17 -3.74 8.12
C LEU A 450 14.22 -4.43 7.23
N MET A 451 13.78 -4.98 6.08
CA MET A 451 14.63 -5.68 5.13
C MET A 451 14.17 -5.38 3.69
N PRO A 452 14.71 -4.35 3.03
CA PRO A 452 14.37 -4.05 1.64
C PRO A 452 14.62 -5.23 0.71
N GLY A 453 13.60 -5.59 -0.09
CA GLY A 453 13.68 -6.69 -1.05
C GLY A 453 13.24 -8.06 -0.52
N ILE A 454 12.79 -8.15 0.75
CA ILE A 454 12.17 -9.36 1.27
C ILE A 454 10.78 -9.58 0.66
N GLU A 455 10.42 -10.83 0.43
CA GLU A 455 9.17 -11.22 -0.24
C GLU A 455 8.03 -11.53 0.74
N MET A 456 8.32 -11.65 2.02
CA MET A 456 7.39 -12.01 3.10
C MET A 456 7.53 -11.08 4.29
N SER A 457 6.59 -11.12 5.21
CA SER A 457 6.68 -10.45 6.51
C SER A 457 6.27 -11.40 7.63
N GLY A 458 6.79 -11.17 8.83
CA GLY A 458 6.48 -12.06 9.95
C GLY A 458 7.01 -11.57 11.29
N GLY A 459 6.52 -12.20 12.34
CA GLY A 459 6.88 -11.82 13.69
C GLY A 459 6.25 -12.69 14.77
N TYR A 460 6.26 -12.15 15.97
CA TYR A 460 5.73 -12.79 17.17
C TYR A 460 4.55 -11.98 17.71
N GLY A 461 3.53 -12.66 18.21
CA GLY A 461 2.37 -12.07 18.87
C GLY A 461 2.10 -12.73 20.23
N LEU A 462 1.87 -11.92 21.26
CA LEU A 462 1.49 -12.36 22.59
C LEU A 462 0.10 -11.81 22.92
N PHE A 463 -0.78 -12.68 23.38
CA PHE A 463 -2.17 -12.38 23.77
C PHE A 463 -2.38 -12.67 25.24
N GLN A 464 -2.71 -11.68 26.03
CA GLN A 464 -3.16 -11.87 27.41
C GLN A 464 -4.53 -12.53 27.44
N PRO A 465 -4.98 -13.10 28.56
CA PRO A 465 -6.35 -13.58 28.71
C PRO A 465 -7.39 -12.55 28.23
N GLY A 466 -8.28 -12.92 27.32
CA GLY A 466 -9.24 -12.03 26.68
C GLY A 466 -8.67 -11.18 25.53
N GLY A 467 -7.36 -11.21 25.31
CA GLY A 467 -6.72 -10.50 24.19
C GLY A 467 -7.20 -11.03 22.84
N ARG A 468 -7.44 -10.11 21.90
CA ARG A 468 -7.92 -10.48 20.56
C ARG A 468 -7.50 -9.47 19.50
N LEU A 469 -7.49 -9.92 18.25
CA LEU A 469 -7.43 -9.04 17.09
C LEU A 469 -8.85 -8.73 16.58
N PRO A 470 -9.07 -7.58 15.92
CA PRO A 470 -10.30 -7.31 15.20
C PRO A 470 -10.46 -8.30 14.02
N ALA A 471 -11.69 -8.48 13.54
CA ALA A 471 -11.95 -9.24 12.32
C ALA A 471 -11.26 -8.58 11.13
N HIS A 472 -10.47 -9.34 10.37
CA HIS A 472 -9.67 -8.85 9.27
C HIS A 472 -9.41 -9.94 8.23
N PHE A 473 -8.86 -9.54 7.09
CA PHE A 473 -8.33 -10.43 6.06
C PHE A 473 -7.06 -9.83 5.44
N HIS A 474 -6.39 -10.59 4.58
CA HIS A 474 -5.17 -10.19 3.87
C HIS A 474 -5.30 -10.40 2.36
N ASP A 475 -4.55 -9.62 1.57
CA ASP A 475 -4.40 -9.82 0.12
C ASP A 475 -3.35 -10.90 -0.23
N PHE A 476 -2.96 -11.72 0.74
CA PHE A 476 -2.00 -12.81 0.62
C PHE A 476 -2.33 -13.92 1.61
N ASP A 477 -1.67 -15.06 1.47
CA ASP A 477 -1.78 -16.16 2.42
C ASP A 477 -1.05 -15.84 3.73
N GLU A 478 -1.58 -16.33 4.83
CA GLU A 478 -1.01 -16.20 6.17
C GLU A 478 -0.84 -17.56 6.83
N SER A 479 0.28 -17.75 7.53
CA SER A 479 0.54 -18.86 8.41
C SER A 479 0.62 -18.39 9.85
N ILE A 480 -0.12 -19.03 10.76
CA ILE A 480 -0.11 -18.72 12.20
C ILE A 480 0.17 -19.99 13.00
N CYS A 481 1.33 -20.07 13.64
CA CYS A 481 1.76 -21.18 14.49
C CYS A 481 1.58 -20.81 15.97
N ILE A 482 0.78 -21.56 16.73
CA ILE A 482 0.55 -21.32 18.16
C ILE A 482 1.64 -22.01 18.96
N ILE A 483 2.62 -21.24 19.45
CA ILE A 483 3.81 -21.77 20.12
C ILE A 483 3.67 -21.87 21.63
N GLU A 484 2.70 -21.18 22.24
CA GLU A 484 2.44 -21.19 23.68
C GLU A 484 0.94 -21.01 23.95
N GLY A 485 0.41 -21.67 24.96
CA GLY A 485 -0.99 -21.56 25.36
C GLY A 485 -1.99 -22.17 24.37
N THR A 486 -3.21 -21.64 24.41
CA THR A 486 -4.31 -22.07 23.55
C THR A 486 -4.98 -20.86 22.89
N ALA A 487 -5.17 -20.94 21.58
CA ALA A 487 -5.86 -19.94 20.78
C ALA A 487 -7.19 -20.46 20.24
N VAL A 488 -8.15 -19.57 20.06
CA VAL A 488 -9.33 -19.81 19.24
C VAL A 488 -9.17 -18.96 17.96
N CYS A 489 -9.08 -19.64 16.83
CA CYS A 489 -9.16 -19.03 15.50
C CYS A 489 -10.61 -19.02 15.04
N VAL A 490 -11.15 -17.85 14.72
CA VAL A 490 -12.51 -17.71 14.16
C VAL A 490 -12.39 -17.30 12.70
N VAL A 491 -12.96 -18.11 11.81
CA VAL A 491 -12.94 -17.91 10.36
C VAL A 491 -14.36 -17.99 9.82
N GLU A 492 -14.96 -16.85 9.46
CA GLU A 492 -16.28 -16.78 8.84
C GLU A 492 -17.34 -17.65 9.56
N GLY A 493 -17.39 -17.54 10.90
CA GLY A 493 -18.30 -18.29 11.78
C GLY A 493 -17.80 -19.66 12.24
N ARG A 494 -16.77 -20.20 11.63
CA ARG A 494 -16.14 -21.46 12.05
C ARG A 494 -15.11 -21.20 13.15
N ARG A 495 -15.07 -22.06 14.17
CA ARG A 495 -14.18 -21.90 15.34
C ARG A 495 -13.22 -23.09 15.43
N TYR A 496 -11.94 -22.80 15.56
CA TYR A 496 -10.88 -23.79 15.65
C TYR A 496 -10.03 -23.55 16.90
N HIS A 497 -9.93 -24.57 17.76
CA HIS A 497 -9.05 -24.54 18.93
C HIS A 497 -7.65 -25.01 18.53
N GLN A 498 -6.63 -24.25 18.88
CA GLN A 498 -5.25 -24.48 18.49
C GLN A 498 -4.28 -24.35 19.65
N SER A 499 -3.27 -25.22 19.72
CA SER A 499 -2.20 -25.22 20.71
C SER A 499 -1.03 -26.08 20.21
N GLY A 500 0.09 -26.10 20.92
CA GLY A 500 1.16 -27.09 20.69
C GLY A 500 1.77 -27.04 19.29
N CYS A 501 2.03 -25.87 18.76
CA CYS A 501 2.52 -25.62 17.40
C CYS A 501 1.54 -26.00 16.27
N ASN A 502 0.24 -26.20 16.58
CA ASN A 502 -0.77 -26.26 15.52
C ASN A 502 -0.70 -24.98 14.69
N THR A 503 -0.73 -25.14 13.39
CA THR A 503 -0.52 -24.04 12.44
C THR A 503 -1.72 -23.87 11.52
N ALA A 504 -2.31 -22.68 11.54
CA ALA A 504 -3.38 -22.29 10.63
C ALA A 504 -2.79 -21.77 9.32
N LEU A 505 -3.31 -22.21 8.18
CA LEU A 505 -3.19 -21.51 6.92
C LEU A 505 -4.48 -20.72 6.68
N GLN A 506 -4.35 -19.41 6.58
CA GLN A 506 -5.42 -18.51 6.15
C GLN A 506 -5.16 -18.08 4.70
N PRO A 507 -5.91 -18.59 3.73
CA PRO A 507 -5.79 -18.15 2.35
C PRO A 507 -6.18 -16.66 2.18
N ARG A 508 -5.58 -16.03 1.18
CA ARG A 508 -5.96 -14.70 0.73
C ARG A 508 -7.48 -14.49 0.76
N GLY A 509 -7.93 -13.41 1.35
CA GLY A 509 -9.35 -13.02 1.41
C GLY A 509 -10.15 -13.64 2.55
N ARG A 510 -9.69 -14.67 3.24
CA ARG A 510 -10.43 -15.29 4.38
C ARG A 510 -10.54 -14.31 5.54
N VAL A 511 -11.78 -14.00 5.93
CA VAL A 511 -12.04 -13.14 7.09
C VAL A 511 -11.87 -13.97 8.37
N HIS A 512 -10.95 -13.53 9.20
CA HIS A 512 -10.63 -14.26 10.43
C HIS A 512 -10.17 -13.32 11.56
N TYR A 513 -10.07 -13.87 12.76
CA TYR A 513 -9.34 -13.29 13.89
C TYR A 513 -8.93 -14.38 14.88
N PHE A 514 -7.97 -14.03 15.75
CA PHE A 514 -7.55 -14.85 16.87
C PHE A 514 -7.94 -14.22 18.18
N ILE A 515 -8.35 -15.06 19.14
CA ILE A 515 -8.69 -14.67 20.51
C ILE A 515 -8.12 -15.67 21.50
N ASN A 516 -7.60 -15.16 22.62
CA ASN A 516 -7.24 -15.95 23.78
C ASN A 516 -8.42 -16.03 24.76
N GLU A 517 -9.16 -17.11 24.74
CA GLU A 517 -10.29 -17.37 25.68
C GLU A 517 -9.83 -18.13 26.94
N SER A 518 -8.54 -18.45 27.05
CA SER A 518 -7.97 -19.16 28.20
C SER A 518 -7.65 -18.19 29.35
N LYS A 519 -7.20 -18.74 30.48
CA LYS A 519 -6.76 -17.97 31.64
C LYS A 519 -5.25 -17.70 31.63
N GLU A 520 -4.51 -18.30 30.71
CA GLU A 520 -3.06 -18.18 30.57
C GLU A 520 -2.72 -17.39 29.32
N PRO A 521 -1.57 -16.75 29.23
CA PRO A 521 -1.11 -16.10 28.00
C PRO A 521 -1.01 -17.09 26.83
N MET A 522 -1.22 -16.59 25.61
CA MET A 522 -1.07 -17.34 24.37
C MET A 522 -0.09 -16.59 23.46
N ALA A 523 0.82 -17.33 22.83
CA ALA A 523 1.75 -16.77 21.88
C ALA A 523 1.74 -17.48 20.53
N MET A 524 1.99 -16.70 19.47
CA MET A 524 2.04 -17.18 18.09
C MET A 524 3.24 -16.62 17.33
N ILE A 525 3.69 -17.39 16.32
CA ILE A 525 4.48 -16.88 15.22
C ILE A 525 3.55 -16.72 14.02
N TRP A 526 3.51 -15.54 13.45
CA TRP A 526 2.75 -15.23 12.24
C TRP A 526 3.69 -14.94 11.07
N VAL A 527 3.31 -15.40 9.87
CA VAL A 527 4.06 -15.15 8.62
C VAL A 527 3.07 -14.89 7.50
N TYR A 528 3.26 -13.81 6.79
CA TYR A 528 2.50 -13.39 5.62
C TYR A 528 3.29 -13.63 4.33
N ALA A 529 2.63 -14.17 3.32
CA ALA A 529 3.15 -14.32 1.96
C ALA A 529 3.22 -12.97 1.20
N GLY A 530 3.46 -11.89 1.90
CA GLY A 530 3.58 -10.53 1.40
C GLY A 530 4.56 -9.72 2.26
N PRO A 531 5.29 -8.75 1.67
CA PRO A 531 6.35 -8.03 2.37
C PRO A 531 5.84 -6.94 3.32
N VAL A 532 4.54 -6.60 3.25
CA VAL A 532 3.89 -5.59 4.10
C VAL A 532 2.99 -6.29 5.10
N PRO A 533 3.18 -6.10 6.42
CA PRO A 533 2.33 -6.72 7.43
C PRO A 533 1.00 -5.98 7.58
N GLU A 534 0.18 -5.98 6.53
CA GLU A 534 -1.09 -5.25 6.48
C GLU A 534 -2.28 -6.14 6.84
N ARG A 535 -3.15 -5.62 7.71
CA ARG A 535 -4.45 -6.20 8.07
C ARG A 535 -5.56 -5.30 7.59
N ILE A 536 -6.49 -5.85 6.82
CA ILE A 536 -7.66 -5.12 6.35
C ILE A 536 -8.80 -5.43 7.29
N ILE A 537 -9.10 -4.46 8.16
CA ILE A 537 -10.14 -4.61 9.18
C ILE A 537 -11.51 -4.57 8.52
N VAL A 538 -12.37 -5.51 8.90
CA VAL A 538 -13.77 -5.57 8.48
C VAL A 538 -14.71 -5.55 9.68
N ASP A 539 -16.03 -5.44 9.42
CA ASP A 539 -17.03 -5.57 10.48
C ASP A 539 -16.94 -6.96 11.12
N GLU A 540 -17.03 -7.01 12.45
CA GLU A 540 -16.96 -8.24 13.24
C GLU A 540 -17.95 -9.31 12.78
N ARG A 541 -19.11 -8.89 12.27
CA ARG A 541 -20.13 -9.81 11.73
C ARG A 541 -19.63 -10.63 10.54
N CYS A 542 -18.66 -10.12 9.77
CA CYS A 542 -18.05 -10.85 8.65
C CYS A 542 -17.32 -12.12 9.11
N ALA A 543 -16.75 -12.12 10.33
CA ALA A 543 -16.08 -13.30 10.90
C ALA A 543 -17.02 -14.23 11.68
N THR A 544 -18.23 -13.76 12.07
CA THR A 544 -19.15 -14.51 12.94
C THR A 544 -20.39 -15.06 12.24
N VAL A 545 -20.64 -14.68 11.00
CA VAL A 545 -21.81 -15.13 10.24
C VAL A 545 -21.62 -16.57 9.76
N GLU A 546 -22.54 -17.49 10.10
CA GLU A 546 -22.64 -18.79 9.44
C GLU A 546 -23.11 -18.58 8.00
N GLY A 547 -22.26 -18.91 7.06
CA GLY A 547 -22.57 -18.77 5.64
C GLY A 547 -21.44 -18.12 4.85
N ASP A 548 -21.77 -17.71 3.65
CA ASP A 548 -20.84 -17.01 2.76
C ASP A 548 -20.92 -15.50 3.05
N PRO A 549 -19.91 -14.88 3.75
CA PRO A 549 -19.94 -13.44 4.04
C PRO A 549 -19.83 -12.59 2.77
N TRP A 550 -19.61 -13.21 1.63
CA TRP A 550 -19.51 -12.63 0.30
C TRP A 550 -20.84 -12.56 -0.43
N LYS A 551 -21.87 -13.31 0.00
CA LYS A 551 -23.21 -13.19 -0.55
C LYS A 551 -23.88 -11.92 0.00
N ASP A 552 -24.54 -11.19 -0.89
CA ASP A 552 -25.45 -10.14 -0.48
C ASP A 552 -26.48 -10.71 0.48
N GLY A 553 -26.39 -10.31 1.75
CA GLY A 553 -27.44 -10.57 2.70
C GLY A 553 -28.67 -9.85 2.17
N GLY A 554 -29.57 -10.59 1.56
CA GLY A 554 -30.90 -10.10 1.26
C GLY A 554 -31.53 -9.59 2.57
N GLN A 555 -31.83 -8.28 2.60
CA GLN A 555 -32.62 -7.47 3.54
C GLN A 555 -32.16 -7.43 4.98
#